data_d28356707511106665bac24ef4fd5e65
#
_entry.id   d28356707511106665bac24ef4fd5e65
#
_cell.length_a   1.000
_cell.length_b   1.000
_cell.length_c   1.000
_cell.angle_alpha   90.00
_cell.angle_beta   90.00
_cell.angle_gamma   90.00
#
_symmetry.space_group_name_H-M   'P 1'
#
loop_
_entity.id
_entity.type
_entity.pdbx_description
1 polymer ?
#
loop_
_entity_poly.entity_id
_entity_poly.type
_entity_poly.pdbx_seq_one_letter_code
_entity_poly.pdbx_strand_id
1 'polypeptide(L)'
;MRLGELPTNHVHWRLKQHALHALCQGARDWTDITDADFHLDLRQKGVDMRLGIDIAALSFKQQVNQIILVSGDSDFVPAAKLARREGIDFILDPMWATIRPDLHEHIDGLRSVCPRPTPATP
;
A
#
# COMPACT_ATOMS: atom_id res chain seq x y z
N MET A 1 12.96 7.74 -5.44
CA MET A 1 11.90 6.80 -5.89
C MET A 1 11.52 7.18 -7.31
N ARG A 2 11.86 6.37 -8.28
CA ARG A 2 11.30 6.55 -9.62
C ARG A 2 9.85 6.07 -9.57
N LEU A 3 8.92 6.94 -9.84
CA LEU A 3 7.60 6.53 -10.31
C LEU A 3 7.86 5.82 -11.65
N GLY A 4 8.02 4.49 -11.58
CA GLY A 4 8.21 3.72 -12.79
C GLY A 4 6.96 3.88 -13.65
N GLU A 5 7.16 4.03 -14.96
CA GLU A 5 6.07 3.90 -15.91
C GLU A 5 5.36 2.58 -15.62
N LEU A 6 4.07 2.65 -15.34
CA LEU A 6 3.26 1.46 -15.18
C LEU A 6 3.27 0.69 -16.50
N PRO A 7 3.75 -0.55 -16.53
CA PRO A 7 3.68 -1.33 -17.75
C PRO A 7 2.22 -1.43 -18.20
N THR A 8 1.94 -1.13 -19.45
CA THR A 8 0.58 -1.13 -20.01
C THR A 8 -0.13 -2.48 -19.87
N ASN A 9 0.63 -3.58 -19.73
CA ASN A 9 0.08 -4.92 -19.50
C ASN A 9 -0.45 -5.16 -18.08
N HIS A 10 -0.27 -4.21 -17.15
CA HIS A 10 -0.81 -4.28 -15.79
C HIS A 10 -2.00 -3.34 -15.57
N VAL A 11 -2.50 -2.74 -16.63
CA VAL A 11 -3.65 -1.85 -16.61
C VAL A 11 -4.85 -2.61 -17.18
N HIS A 12 -5.86 -2.83 -16.34
CA HIS A 12 -7.08 -3.53 -16.74
C HIS A 12 -8.32 -2.75 -16.31
N TRP A 13 -9.33 -2.73 -17.18
CA TRP A 13 -10.66 -2.30 -16.79
C TRP A 13 -11.39 -3.47 -16.11
N ARG A 14 -11.91 -3.22 -14.91
CA ARG A 14 -12.69 -4.19 -14.16
C ARG A 14 -14.06 -3.65 -13.86
N LEU A 15 -15.05 -4.54 -13.90
CA LEU A 15 -16.40 -4.24 -13.45
C LEU A 15 -16.40 -4.00 -11.94
N LYS A 16 -17.04 -2.92 -11.49
CA LYS A 16 -17.17 -2.64 -10.06
C LYS A 16 -17.95 -3.75 -9.38
N GLN A 17 -17.58 -4.06 -8.15
CA GLN A 17 -18.13 -5.19 -7.42
C GLN A 17 -19.65 -5.10 -7.24
N HIS A 18 -20.19 -3.90 -6.98
CA HIS A 18 -21.64 -3.73 -6.85
C HIS A 18 -22.40 -3.99 -8.15
N ALA A 19 -21.81 -3.64 -9.30
CA ALA A 19 -22.40 -3.93 -10.61
C ALA A 19 -22.36 -5.42 -10.91
N LEU A 20 -21.24 -6.09 -10.63
CA LEU A 20 -21.14 -7.53 -10.78
C LEU A 20 -22.16 -8.27 -9.90
N HIS A 21 -22.32 -7.84 -8.66
CA HIS A 21 -23.28 -8.42 -7.72
C HIS A 21 -24.71 -8.25 -8.21
N ALA A 22 -25.06 -7.07 -8.72
CA ALA A 22 -26.38 -6.80 -9.28
C ALA A 22 -26.69 -7.69 -10.51
N LEU A 23 -25.70 -7.92 -11.37
CA LEU A 23 -25.82 -8.83 -12.51
C LEU A 23 -26.05 -10.28 -12.05
N CYS A 24 -25.30 -10.73 -11.06
CA CYS A 24 -25.44 -12.08 -10.52
C CYS A 24 -26.78 -12.31 -9.83
N GLN A 25 -27.35 -11.29 -9.22
CA GLN A 25 -28.66 -11.36 -8.56
C GLN A 25 -29.85 -11.15 -9.51
N GLY A 26 -29.59 -10.81 -10.77
CA GLY A 26 -30.65 -10.49 -11.73
C GLY A 26 -31.30 -9.12 -11.55
N ALA A 27 -30.73 -8.25 -10.69
CA ALA A 27 -31.25 -6.89 -10.48
C ALA A 27 -30.92 -5.95 -11.63
N ARG A 28 -29.88 -6.26 -12.42
CA ARG A 28 -29.47 -5.53 -13.62
C ARG A 28 -29.13 -6.50 -14.74
N ASP A 29 -29.33 -6.05 -15.98
CA ASP A 29 -28.90 -6.73 -17.18
C ASP A 29 -27.63 -6.10 -17.76
N TRP A 30 -26.97 -6.82 -18.66
CA TRP A 30 -25.81 -6.31 -19.37
C TRP A 30 -26.12 -5.02 -20.16
N THR A 31 -27.35 -4.83 -20.59
CA THR A 31 -27.81 -3.62 -21.27
C THR A 31 -27.86 -2.41 -20.34
N ASP A 32 -27.88 -2.62 -19.03
CA ASP A 32 -27.90 -1.58 -18.00
C ASP A 32 -26.47 -1.13 -17.59
N ILE A 33 -25.44 -1.82 -18.06
CA ILE A 33 -24.06 -1.54 -17.72
C ILE A 33 -23.57 -0.33 -18.54
N THR A 34 -22.93 0.60 -17.84
CA THR A 34 -22.37 1.83 -18.41
C THR A 34 -20.89 1.96 -18.08
N ASP A 35 -20.21 2.91 -18.66
CA ASP A 35 -18.79 3.19 -18.37
C ASP A 35 -18.55 3.49 -16.87
N ALA A 36 -19.52 4.07 -16.19
CA ALA A 36 -19.43 4.36 -14.76
C ALA A 36 -19.38 3.09 -13.89
N ASP A 37 -19.75 1.92 -14.42
CA ASP A 37 -19.70 0.65 -13.72
C ASP A 37 -18.34 -0.02 -13.77
N PHE A 38 -17.39 0.53 -14.50
CA PHE A 38 -16.02 0.05 -14.58
C PHE A 38 -15.07 0.94 -13.81
N HIS A 39 -14.01 0.34 -13.30
CA HIS A 39 -12.88 1.06 -12.73
C HIS A 39 -11.57 0.55 -13.31
N LEU A 40 -10.58 1.42 -13.32
CA LEU A 40 -9.25 1.08 -13.77
C LEU A 40 -8.51 0.35 -12.65
N ASP A 41 -8.14 -0.89 -12.90
CA ASP A 41 -7.33 -1.68 -11.97
C ASP A 41 -5.84 -1.51 -12.32
N LEU A 42 -5.15 -0.74 -11.49
CA LEU A 42 -3.73 -0.49 -11.61
C LEU A 42 -2.99 -1.40 -10.62
N ARG A 43 -2.25 -2.37 -11.13
CA ARG A 43 -1.38 -3.20 -10.30
C ARG A 43 0.07 -2.77 -10.46
N GLN A 44 0.63 -2.26 -9.39
CA GLN A 44 2.03 -1.95 -9.29
C GLN A 44 2.74 -3.16 -8.69
N LYS A 45 3.41 -3.94 -9.53
CA LYS A 45 4.15 -5.13 -9.08
C LYS A 45 5.60 -4.79 -8.74
N GLY A 46 6.09 -5.38 -7.67
CA GLY A 46 7.51 -5.37 -7.31
C GLY A 46 7.99 -4.12 -6.57
N VAL A 47 7.14 -3.14 -6.31
CA VAL A 47 7.54 -1.92 -5.58
C VAL A 47 7.89 -2.25 -4.13
N ASP A 48 7.08 -3.05 -3.47
CA ASP A 48 7.30 -3.43 -2.07
C ASP A 48 8.59 -4.24 -1.91
N MET A 49 8.86 -5.13 -2.84
CA MET A 49 10.11 -5.89 -2.85
C MET A 49 11.33 -4.97 -3.04
N ARG A 50 11.25 -3.99 -3.94
CA ARG A 50 12.32 -3.02 -4.16
C ARG A 50 12.58 -2.17 -2.93
N LEU A 51 11.52 -1.68 -2.28
CA LEU A 51 11.63 -0.96 -1.02
C LEU A 51 12.24 -1.83 0.08
N GLY A 52 11.81 -3.08 0.18
CA GLY A 52 12.38 -4.03 1.14
C GLY A 52 13.86 -4.26 0.92
N ILE A 53 14.31 -4.39 -0.32
CA ILE A 53 15.72 -4.54 -0.67
C ILE A 53 16.49 -3.26 -0.33
N ASP A 54 15.95 -2.08 -0.62
CA ASP A 54 16.59 -0.80 -0.30
C ASP A 54 16.74 -0.62 1.21
N ILE A 55 15.71 -0.95 1.98
CA ILE A 55 15.77 -0.92 3.45
C ILE A 55 16.87 -1.88 3.96
N ALA A 56 16.92 -3.08 3.43
CA ALA A 56 17.94 -4.05 3.78
C ALA A 56 19.35 -3.56 3.46
N ALA A 57 19.57 -3.01 2.26
CA ALA A 57 20.86 -2.49 1.85
C ALA A 57 21.33 -1.32 2.72
N LEU A 58 20.45 -0.38 3.02
CA LEU A 58 20.75 0.76 3.90
C LEU A 58 21.08 0.29 5.32
N SER A 59 20.36 -0.72 5.79
CA SER A 59 20.55 -1.28 7.13
C SER A 59 21.89 -2.01 7.25
N PHE A 60 22.21 -2.89 6.32
CA PHE A 60 23.48 -3.63 6.32
C PHE A 60 24.71 -2.76 6.16
N LYS A 61 24.60 -1.73 5.31
CA LYS A 61 25.71 -0.80 5.07
C LYS A 61 25.86 0.28 6.15
N GLN A 62 24.93 0.32 7.11
CA GLN A 62 24.94 1.33 8.18
C GLN A 62 24.99 2.77 7.66
N GLN A 63 24.34 3.03 6.53
CA GLN A 63 24.35 4.33 5.87
C GLN A 63 23.38 5.34 6.47
N VAL A 64 22.44 4.87 7.30
CA VAL A 64 21.40 5.69 7.92
C VAL A 64 21.24 5.30 9.38
N ASN A 65 20.76 6.22 10.19
CA ASN A 65 20.43 5.98 11.61
C ASN A 65 18.93 5.76 11.83
N GLN A 66 18.12 6.19 10.90
CA GLN A 66 16.66 6.12 10.98
C GLN A 66 16.07 5.88 9.60
N ILE A 67 15.05 5.06 9.54
CA ILE A 67 14.26 4.83 8.35
C ILE A 67 12.83 5.25 8.66
N ILE A 68 12.24 6.09 7.80
CA ILE A 68 10.84 6.46 7.87
C ILE A 68 10.16 5.86 6.65
N LEU A 69 9.29 4.89 6.88
CA LEU A 69 8.52 4.23 5.82
C LEU A 69 7.09 4.77 5.81
N VAL A 70 6.67 5.26 4.67
CA VAL A 70 5.28 5.69 4.44
C VAL A 70 4.51 4.54 3.82
N SER A 71 3.89 3.73 4.65
CA SER A 71 3.10 2.57 4.23
C SER A 71 2.34 1.98 5.43
N GLY A 72 1.25 1.29 5.17
CA GLY A 72 0.52 0.50 6.17
C GLY A 72 0.60 -1.00 5.93
N ASP A 73 1.45 -1.45 5.00
CA ASP A 73 1.50 -2.84 4.56
C ASP A 73 2.35 -3.70 5.51
N SER A 74 1.75 -4.78 6.03
CA SER A 74 2.43 -5.74 6.90
C SER A 74 3.53 -6.55 6.20
N ASP A 75 3.60 -6.51 4.89
CA ASP A 75 4.68 -7.17 4.13
C ASP A 75 6.05 -6.57 4.46
N PHE A 76 6.11 -5.38 5.05
CA PHE A 76 7.35 -4.75 5.49
C PHE A 76 7.84 -5.20 6.88
N VAL A 77 7.13 -6.09 7.58
CA VAL A 77 7.57 -6.62 8.87
C VAL A 77 8.99 -7.19 8.83
N PRO A 78 9.37 -8.02 7.85
CA PRO A 78 10.76 -8.53 7.76
C PRO A 78 11.80 -7.41 7.62
N ALA A 79 11.50 -6.38 6.85
CA ALA A 79 12.39 -5.24 6.66
C ALA A 79 12.54 -4.42 7.96
N ALA A 80 11.45 -4.19 8.68
CA ALA A 80 11.46 -3.52 9.97
C ALA A 80 12.31 -4.29 11.01
N LYS A 81 12.13 -5.60 11.08
CA LYS A 81 12.93 -6.46 11.95
C LYS A 81 14.42 -6.37 11.65
N LEU A 82 14.76 -6.37 10.37
CA LEU A 82 16.16 -6.28 9.95
C LEU A 82 16.77 -4.94 10.34
N ALA A 83 16.10 -3.83 10.06
CA ALA A 83 16.57 -2.50 10.41
C ALA A 83 16.82 -2.38 11.92
N ARG A 84 15.88 -2.84 12.74
CA ARG A 84 16.00 -2.81 14.20
C ARG A 84 17.14 -3.69 14.69
N ARG A 85 17.34 -4.85 14.11
CA ARG A 85 18.47 -5.75 14.44
C ARG A 85 19.81 -5.06 14.20
N GLU A 86 19.90 -4.22 13.17
CA GLU A 86 21.10 -3.46 12.83
C GLU A 86 21.21 -2.14 13.62
N GLY A 87 20.33 -1.91 14.58
CA GLY A 87 20.38 -0.73 15.45
C GLY A 87 19.82 0.53 14.80
N ILE A 88 19.00 0.40 13.77
CA ILE A 88 18.38 1.51 13.04
C ILE A 88 16.97 1.72 13.54
N ASP A 89 16.60 2.97 13.86
CA ASP A 89 15.24 3.32 14.23
C ASP A 89 14.31 3.18 13.04
N PHE A 90 13.22 2.45 13.22
CA PHE A 90 12.23 2.24 12.19
C PHE A 90 10.92 2.95 12.56
N ILE A 91 10.61 4.01 11.83
CA ILE A 91 9.41 4.83 12.03
C ILE A 91 8.44 4.55 10.89
N LEU A 92 7.19 4.29 11.22
CA LEU A 92 6.13 4.08 10.25
C LEU A 92 5.21 5.27 10.19
N ASP A 93 4.94 5.75 8.98
CA ASP A 93 3.87 6.71 8.70
C ASP A 93 2.79 6.01 7.87
N PRO A 94 1.70 5.55 8.49
CA PRO A 94 0.64 4.84 7.79
C PRO A 94 -0.37 5.75 7.11
N MET A 95 -0.15 7.06 7.11
CA MET A 95 -1.09 8.05 6.57
C MET A 95 -2.52 7.87 7.12
N TRP A 96 -2.63 7.72 8.44
CA TRP A 96 -3.89 7.49 9.17
C TRP A 96 -4.57 6.14 8.91
N ALA A 97 -3.98 5.26 8.11
CA ALA A 97 -4.48 3.91 7.95
C ALA A 97 -4.29 3.09 9.23
N THR A 98 -5.19 2.14 9.46
CA THR A 98 -5.05 1.16 10.53
C THR A 98 -3.98 0.15 10.15
N ILE A 99 -3.04 -0.10 11.05
CA ILE A 99 -1.98 -1.09 10.84
C ILE A 99 -2.25 -2.35 11.66
N ARG A 100 -1.73 -3.47 11.18
CA ARG A 100 -1.85 -4.74 11.88
C ARG A 100 -0.97 -4.78 13.13
N PRO A 101 -1.39 -5.49 14.19
CA PRO A 101 -0.59 -5.60 15.41
C PRO A 101 0.82 -6.14 15.20
N ASP A 102 1.00 -7.07 14.27
CA ASP A 102 2.32 -7.64 13.94
C ASP A 102 3.29 -6.59 13.40
N LEU A 103 2.82 -5.66 12.59
CA LEU A 103 3.66 -4.55 12.12
C LEU A 103 3.94 -3.57 13.26
N HIS A 104 2.94 -3.26 14.08
CA HIS A 104 3.09 -2.34 15.21
C HIS A 104 4.15 -2.81 16.21
N GLU A 105 4.29 -4.10 16.43
CA GLU A 105 5.27 -4.68 17.36
C GLU A 105 6.72 -4.50 16.89
N HIS A 106 6.94 -4.27 15.60
CA HIS A 106 8.26 -4.24 14.99
C HIS A 106 8.71 -2.84 14.55
N ILE A 107 8.02 -1.81 14.99
CA ILE A 107 8.39 -0.41 14.72
C ILE A 107 8.78 0.30 16.01
N ASP A 108 9.65 1.30 15.90
CA ASP A 108 10.09 2.12 17.03
C ASP A 108 9.18 3.33 17.23
N GLY A 109 8.49 3.77 16.21
CA GLY A 109 7.54 4.88 16.30
C GLY A 109 6.49 4.83 15.21
N LEU A 110 5.33 5.39 15.54
CA LEU A 110 4.20 5.53 14.65
C LEU A 110 3.83 7.01 14.58
N ARG A 111 3.82 7.56 13.36
CA ARG A 111 3.54 8.99 13.17
C ARG A 111 2.84 9.22 11.85
N SER A 112 1.66 9.80 11.87
CA SER A 112 0.97 10.30 10.68
C SER A 112 1.18 11.80 10.58
N VAL A 113 1.98 12.23 9.60
CA VAL A 113 2.41 13.62 9.45
C VAL A 113 1.40 14.45 8.65
N CYS A 114 0.75 13.83 7.66
CA CYS A 114 -0.27 14.51 6.86
C CYS A 114 -1.52 14.84 7.69
N PRO A 115 -2.26 15.90 7.34
CA PRO A 115 -3.56 16.15 7.96
C PRO A 115 -4.48 14.95 7.82
N ARG A 116 -5.25 14.66 8.87
CA ARG A 116 -6.19 13.54 8.85
C ARG A 116 -7.24 13.78 7.76
N PRO A 117 -7.47 12.79 6.87
CA PRO A 117 -8.52 12.92 5.87
C PRO A 117 -9.88 13.12 6.55
N THR A 118 -10.63 14.08 6.07
CA THR A 118 -12.02 14.24 6.48
C THR A 118 -12.86 13.17 5.77
N PRO A 119 -13.81 12.51 6.46
CA PRO A 119 -14.72 11.59 5.79
C PRO A 119 -15.44 12.35 4.67
N ALA A 120 -15.54 11.72 3.48
CA ALA A 120 -16.34 12.26 2.42
C ALA A 120 -17.77 12.45 2.94
N THR A 121 -18.27 13.68 2.91
CA THR A 121 -19.70 13.95 3.18
C THR A 121 -20.53 13.26 2.08
N PRO A 122 -21.53 12.45 2.45
CA PRO A 122 -22.40 11.82 1.46
C PRO A 122 -23.20 12.85 0.68
#